data_56b9bccb40c9153ce1fbd27d7ad3422c
#
_entry.id   56b9bccb40c9153ce1fbd27d7ad3422c
#
_cell.length_a   1.000
_cell.length_b   1.000
_cell.length_c   1.000
_cell.angle_alpha   90.00
_cell.angle_beta   90.00
_cell.angle_gamma   90.00
#
_symmetry.space_group_name_H-M   'P 1'
#
loop_
_entity.id
_entity.type
_entity.pdbx_description
1 polymer ?
#
loop_
_entity_poly.entity_id
_entity_poly.type
_entity_poly.pdbx_seq_one_letter_code
_entity_poly.pdbx_strand_id
1 'polypeptide(L)'
;MVSLSHYLVLGALLFAISVIGIFLNRRNVIIVLMAIELMLLAVNTNFVAFSHYLADPAGQIFVFFILTVAAAESAIGLAILVVLFRNLKTIDVENLDSLKG
;
A
#
# COMPACT_ATOMS: atom_id res chain seq x y z
N MET A 1 5.71 -16.26 -24.86
CA MET A 1 4.52 -16.48 -24.06
C MET A 1 4.79 -16.19 -22.60
N VAL A 2 3.85 -15.58 -21.93
CA VAL A 2 3.99 -15.25 -20.50
C VAL A 2 3.78 -16.50 -19.68
N SER A 3 4.73 -16.84 -18.81
CA SER A 3 4.66 -18.02 -17.95
C SER A 3 4.42 -17.61 -16.49
N LEU A 4 4.16 -18.60 -15.63
CA LEU A 4 4.01 -18.36 -14.19
C LEU A 4 5.21 -17.63 -13.61
N SER A 5 6.43 -18.00 -14.03
CA SER A 5 7.66 -17.37 -13.54
C SER A 5 7.71 -15.88 -13.85
N HIS A 6 7.16 -15.44 -14.97
CA HIS A 6 7.10 -14.01 -15.30
C HIS A 6 6.23 -13.25 -14.30
N TYR A 7 5.08 -13.80 -13.93
CA TYR A 7 4.19 -13.17 -12.95
C TYR A 7 4.81 -13.17 -11.55
N LEU A 8 5.48 -14.26 -11.18
CA LEU A 8 6.16 -14.33 -9.89
C LEU A 8 7.32 -13.33 -9.79
N VAL A 9 8.07 -13.15 -10.87
CA VAL A 9 9.13 -12.14 -10.93
C VAL A 9 8.55 -10.74 -10.80
N LEU A 10 7.47 -10.45 -11.52
CA LEU A 10 6.79 -9.16 -11.43
C LEU A 10 6.33 -8.89 -9.99
N GLY A 11 5.67 -9.88 -9.36
CA GLY A 11 5.24 -9.75 -7.97
C GLY A 11 6.41 -9.52 -7.02
N ALA A 12 7.51 -10.24 -7.20
CA ALA A 12 8.70 -10.09 -6.38
C ALA A 12 9.32 -8.70 -6.53
N LEU A 13 9.39 -8.18 -7.76
CA LEU A 13 9.91 -6.84 -8.03
C LEU A 13 9.02 -5.76 -7.41
N LEU A 14 7.71 -5.87 -7.55
CA LEU A 14 6.77 -4.93 -6.94
C LEU A 14 6.88 -4.95 -5.42
N PHE A 15 6.99 -6.13 -4.84
CA PHE A 15 7.15 -6.28 -3.40
C PHE A 15 8.46 -5.66 -2.92
N ALA A 16 9.56 -5.94 -3.61
CA ALA A 16 10.88 -5.39 -3.27
C ALA A 16 10.89 -3.86 -3.35
N ILE A 17 10.32 -3.30 -4.42
CA ILE A 17 10.21 -1.84 -4.59
C ILE A 17 9.40 -1.23 -3.44
N SER A 18 8.31 -1.89 -3.03
CA SER A 18 7.47 -1.44 -1.94
C SER A 18 8.23 -1.40 -0.62
N VAL A 19 8.98 -2.46 -0.31
CA VAL A 19 9.78 -2.55 0.92
C VAL A 19 10.84 -1.46 0.93
N ILE A 20 11.55 -1.28 -0.17
CA ILE A 20 12.55 -0.23 -0.31
C ILE A 20 11.90 1.15 -0.14
N GLY A 21 10.74 1.36 -0.75
CA GLY A 21 10.00 2.62 -0.62
C GLY A 21 9.66 2.95 0.83
N ILE A 22 9.24 1.95 1.61
CA ILE A 22 8.96 2.14 3.03
C ILE A 22 10.22 2.56 3.79
N PHE A 23 11.33 1.87 3.59
CA PHE A 23 12.57 2.17 4.30
C PHE A 23 13.13 3.54 3.94
N LEU A 24 13.05 3.94 2.68
CA LEU A 24 13.58 5.22 2.23
C LEU A 24 12.69 6.40 2.63
N ASN A 25 11.39 6.19 2.80
CA ASN A 25 10.43 7.26 2.98
C ASN A 25 9.54 7.06 4.22
N ARG A 26 10.06 6.42 5.23
CA ARG A 26 9.29 6.04 6.43
C ARG A 26 8.69 7.23 7.20
N ARG A 27 9.17 8.45 6.95
CA ARG A 27 8.63 9.66 7.56
C ARG A 27 7.45 10.25 6.79
N ASN A 28 7.28 9.84 5.54
CA ASN A 28 6.18 10.31 4.71
C ASN A 28 5.05 9.28 4.75
N VAL A 29 4.01 9.59 5.52
CA VAL A 29 2.89 8.67 5.74
C VAL A 29 2.18 8.32 4.44
N ILE A 30 2.06 9.28 3.51
CA ILE A 30 1.41 9.04 2.22
C ILE A 30 2.20 8.01 1.41
N ILE A 31 3.52 8.15 1.35
CA ILE A 31 4.37 7.21 0.60
C ILE A 31 4.34 5.83 1.26
N VAL A 32 4.36 5.76 2.58
CA VAL A 32 4.26 4.48 3.30
C VAL A 32 2.92 3.80 2.99
N LEU A 33 1.82 4.55 3.00
CA LEU A 33 0.51 4.00 2.65
C LEU A 33 0.48 3.47 1.22
N MET A 34 1.02 4.24 0.26
CA MET A 34 1.12 3.82 -1.13
C MET A 34 1.98 2.57 -1.28
N ALA A 35 3.08 2.49 -0.54
CA ALA A 35 3.97 1.32 -0.56
C ALA A 35 3.27 0.08 -0.03
N ILE A 36 2.47 0.20 1.04
CA ILE A 36 1.67 -0.90 1.57
C ILE A 36 0.65 -1.38 0.53
N GLU A 37 -0.01 -0.45 -0.15
CA GLU A 37 -0.95 -0.79 -1.22
C GLU A 37 -0.25 -1.53 -2.37
N LEU A 38 0.97 -1.12 -2.71
CA LEU A 38 1.76 -1.79 -3.73
C LEU A 38 2.16 -3.20 -3.29
N MET A 39 2.47 -3.40 -2.00
CA MET A 39 2.74 -4.73 -1.44
C MET A 39 1.51 -5.64 -1.56
N LEU A 40 0.32 -5.11 -1.28
CA LEU A 40 -0.92 -5.86 -1.44
C LEU A 40 -1.17 -6.22 -2.91
N LEU A 41 -0.87 -5.30 -3.83
CA LEU A 41 -0.95 -5.59 -5.26
C LEU A 41 0.00 -6.73 -5.65
N ALA A 42 1.22 -6.74 -5.13
CA ALA A 42 2.19 -7.80 -5.38
C ALA A 42 1.67 -9.15 -4.92
N VAL A 43 1.12 -9.22 -3.71
CA VAL A 43 0.52 -10.44 -3.16
C VAL A 43 -0.67 -10.89 -3.99
N ASN A 44 -1.55 -9.96 -4.37
CA ASN A 44 -2.72 -10.26 -5.22
C ASN A 44 -2.30 -10.79 -6.58
N THR A 45 -1.26 -10.23 -7.18
CA THR A 45 -0.72 -10.71 -8.44
C THR A 45 -0.31 -12.18 -8.34
N ASN A 46 0.36 -12.54 -7.24
CA ASN A 46 0.74 -13.94 -7.00
C ASN A 46 -0.48 -14.86 -6.85
N PHE A 47 -1.49 -14.46 -6.08
CA PHE A 47 -2.70 -15.26 -5.91
C PHE A 47 -3.43 -15.48 -7.23
N VAL A 48 -3.57 -14.44 -8.04
CA VAL A 48 -4.23 -14.55 -9.34
C VAL A 48 -3.42 -15.45 -10.28
N ALA A 49 -2.09 -15.29 -10.30
CA ALA A 49 -1.21 -16.11 -11.12
C ALA A 49 -1.30 -17.59 -10.74
N PHE A 50 -1.20 -17.91 -9.45
CA PHE A 50 -1.32 -19.29 -8.97
C PHE A 50 -2.70 -19.85 -9.27
N SER A 51 -3.77 -19.08 -9.06
CA SER A 51 -5.13 -19.51 -9.37
C SER A 51 -5.27 -19.90 -10.84
N HIS A 52 -4.73 -19.07 -11.73
CA HIS A 52 -4.78 -19.32 -13.17
C HIS A 52 -4.01 -20.58 -13.56
N TYR A 53 -2.76 -20.72 -13.10
CA TYR A 53 -1.87 -21.80 -13.52
C TYR A 53 -2.19 -23.12 -12.84
N LEU A 54 -2.81 -23.11 -11.67
CA LEU A 54 -3.27 -24.32 -10.97
C LEU A 54 -4.72 -24.67 -11.28
N ALA A 55 -5.40 -23.83 -12.06
CA ALA A 55 -6.81 -23.96 -12.39
C ALA A 55 -7.69 -24.08 -11.14
N ASP A 56 -7.34 -23.35 -10.08
CA ASP A 56 -8.03 -23.36 -8.80
C ASP A 56 -8.56 -21.94 -8.51
N PRO A 57 -9.89 -21.75 -8.41
CA PRO A 57 -10.47 -20.43 -8.17
C PRO A 57 -10.22 -19.90 -6.74
N ALA A 58 -9.70 -20.70 -5.83
CA ALA A 58 -9.48 -20.29 -4.44
C ALA A 58 -8.59 -19.05 -4.34
N GLY A 59 -7.57 -18.91 -5.21
CA GLY A 59 -6.71 -17.73 -5.24
C GLY A 59 -7.47 -16.46 -5.55
N GLN A 60 -8.45 -16.53 -6.45
CA GLN A 60 -9.28 -15.37 -6.80
C GLN A 60 -10.24 -15.01 -5.67
N ILE A 61 -10.74 -15.99 -4.93
CA ILE A 61 -11.58 -15.75 -3.74
C ILE A 61 -10.77 -15.00 -2.68
N PHE A 62 -9.55 -15.43 -2.43
CA PHE A 62 -8.65 -14.73 -1.51
C PHE A 62 -8.36 -13.30 -1.96
N VAL A 63 -8.22 -13.07 -3.27
CA VAL A 63 -8.05 -11.72 -3.82
C VAL A 63 -9.25 -10.84 -3.47
N PHE A 64 -10.46 -11.33 -3.55
CA PHE A 64 -11.65 -10.57 -3.15
C PHE A 64 -11.59 -10.14 -1.69
N PHE A 65 -11.20 -11.04 -0.80
CA PHE A 65 -11.04 -10.70 0.62
C PHE A 65 -9.93 -9.67 0.83
N ILE A 66 -8.80 -9.83 0.16
CA ILE A 66 -7.67 -8.89 0.28
C ILE A 66 -8.06 -7.51 -0.26
N LEU A 67 -8.78 -7.44 -1.37
CA LEU A 67 -9.26 -6.17 -1.92
C LEU A 67 -10.25 -5.49 -0.98
N THR A 68 -11.10 -6.25 -0.32
CA THR A 68 -12.04 -5.70 0.67
C THR A 68 -11.27 -5.09 1.86
N VAL A 69 -10.27 -5.80 2.37
CA VAL A 69 -9.40 -5.30 3.44
C VAL A 69 -8.62 -4.08 2.98
N ALA A 70 -8.06 -4.12 1.77
CA ALA A 70 -7.32 -2.99 1.20
C ALA A 70 -8.19 -1.75 1.06
N ALA A 71 -9.44 -1.91 0.62
CA ALA A 71 -10.37 -0.80 0.52
C ALA A 71 -10.68 -0.19 1.88
N ALA A 72 -10.91 -1.03 2.89
CA ALA A 72 -11.14 -0.57 4.26
C ALA A 72 -9.91 0.15 4.82
N GLU A 73 -8.72 -0.40 4.64
CA GLU A 73 -7.47 0.22 5.07
C GLU A 73 -7.24 1.56 4.40
N SER A 74 -7.50 1.65 3.08
CA SER A 74 -7.34 2.91 2.35
C SER A 74 -8.29 3.97 2.85
N ALA A 75 -9.54 3.61 3.13
CA ALA A 75 -10.52 4.55 3.68
C ALA A 75 -10.11 5.05 5.07
N ILE A 76 -9.72 4.14 5.95
CA ILE A 76 -9.26 4.48 7.30
C ILE A 76 -7.97 5.29 7.23
N GLY A 77 -7.02 4.85 6.41
CA GLY A 77 -5.73 5.54 6.22
C GLY A 77 -5.92 6.96 5.71
N LEU A 78 -6.82 7.14 4.74
CA LEU A 78 -7.12 8.47 4.21
C LEU A 78 -7.75 9.36 5.29
N ALA A 79 -8.67 8.82 6.08
CA ALA A 79 -9.27 9.56 7.18
C ALA A 79 -8.22 9.98 8.22
N ILE A 80 -7.30 9.09 8.57
CA ILE A 80 -6.20 9.38 9.48
C ILE A 80 -5.30 10.48 8.89
N LEU A 81 -4.97 10.40 7.61
CA LEU A 81 -4.15 11.40 6.93
C LEU A 81 -4.80 12.78 6.97
N VAL A 82 -6.11 12.85 6.76
CA VAL A 82 -6.84 14.13 6.83
C VAL A 82 -6.75 14.72 8.24
N VAL A 83 -6.95 13.91 9.27
CA VAL A 83 -6.84 14.36 10.67
C VAL A 83 -5.41 14.82 10.99
N LEU A 84 -4.41 14.02 10.60
CA LEU A 84 -3.01 14.37 10.82
C LEU A 84 -2.64 15.67 10.11
N PHE A 85 -3.08 15.83 8.87
CA PHE A 85 -2.80 17.05 8.10
C PHE A 85 -3.39 18.28 8.79
N ARG A 86 -4.60 18.18 9.28
CA ARG A 86 -5.24 19.28 10.03
C ARG A 86 -4.47 19.63 11.29
N ASN A 87 -4.04 18.61 12.05
CA ASN A 87 -3.29 18.81 13.28
C ASN A 87 -1.92 19.42 13.02
N LEU A 88 -1.19 18.93 11.99
CA LEU A 88 0.10 19.50 11.62
C LEU A 88 -0.02 20.95 11.18
N LYS A 89 -1.05 21.27 10.42
CA LYS A 89 -1.29 22.65 9.98
C LYS A 89 -1.55 23.57 11.17
N THR A 90 -2.30 23.10 12.16
CA THR A 90 -2.55 23.86 13.39
C THR A 90 -1.26 24.04 14.19
N ILE A 91 -0.46 23.00 14.32
CA ILE A 91 0.83 23.05 15.02
C ILE A 91 1.77 24.03 14.33
N ASP A 92 1.83 24.01 13.01
CA ASP A 92 2.69 24.93 12.24
C ASP A 92 2.29 26.39 12.47
N VAL A 93 0.99 26.67 12.50
CA VAL A 93 0.49 28.02 12.78
C VAL A 93 0.86 28.46 14.20
N GLU A 94 0.70 27.58 15.18
CA GLU A 94 1.09 27.84 16.57
C GLU A 94 2.58 28.10 16.69
N ASN A 95 3.40 27.31 16.01
CA ASN A 95 4.84 27.50 15.99
C ASN A 95 5.24 28.85 15.39
N LEU A 96 4.58 29.23 14.29
CA LEU A 96 4.83 30.54 13.65
C LEU A 96 4.47 31.69 14.59
N ASP A 97 3.35 31.58 15.28
CA ASP A 97 2.91 32.58 16.24
C ASP A 97 3.89 32.69 17.41
N SER A 98 4.38 31.56 17.93
CA SER A 98 5.36 31.56 19.02
C SER A 98 6.71 32.18 18.57
N LEU A 99 7.10 31.98 17.31
CA LEU A 99 8.32 32.58 16.78
C LEU A 99 8.19 34.10 16.60
N LYS A 100 7.00 34.56 16.30
CA LYS A 100 6.73 36.01 16.13
C LYS A 100 6.55 36.72 17.46
N GLY A 101 6.13 35.98 18.44
CA GLY A 101 5.82 36.54 19.74
C GLY A 101 6.97 36.56 20.71
#